data_cecd947688490d8b1895d4f35a8f8514
#
_entry.id   cecd947688490d8b1895d4f35a8f8514
#
_cell.length_a   1.000
_cell.length_b   1.000
_cell.length_c   1.000
_cell.angle_alpha   90.00
_cell.angle_beta   90.00
_cell.angle_gamma   90.00
#
_symmetry.space_group_name_H-M   'P 1'
#
loop_
_entity.id
_entity.type
_entity.pdbx_description
1 polymer ?
#
loop_
_entity_poly.entity_id
_entity_poly.type
_entity_poly.pdbx_seq_one_letter_code
_entity_poly.pdbx_strand_id
1 'polypeptide(L)'
;MAHEVTQYPQAKEEIETTCLKCHSPLGSYEARRNGLPYSYDIMITDSLGLDGVSCSACHQQPAEGLGQAFSGNYTIDTNRLMFGHYPNPFKGPMQIYVGFEPEFSDHIYTSGVCAACHTLITGTLHDDGTPSGNFFVEQATYHEWLNSAYPAQGKECQACHIPFINDGVIVASGLLALEERQPFGVHQFSGANTAMLELMRANKELLQIPEPEGEHAWDESIQTNRNSLANAAVIRVPSYYVYGDTLYVTVSIKNKSGHKLPSGYPSRLAWLEVKLSDAVTQEALYTNGALDSEGHITGRDLPFEPHHEISYSGDDVQIYELVMSDLHGQLTTRLNAAYQPLKDNRLLPYGFERDHVSYDTVAVWGTAAFDPDYLDNSTAGADEIEYHIPLHGHTALADLQIALRYQTLPSRWMSDLFAHEDVPLVAQFKSMYQGYQTFNEVIDTTMISGIDLNTSAISVIESISAFNLYPNPTQTHLHIDLAEHFRAKSGLIYLITDLQGNVLHSDSYSEIVTLPTGLTPGIYQYALLEKGIVVAVKRFVVL
;
A
#
# COMPACT_ATOMS: atom_id res chain seq x y z
N MET A 1 10.21 4.54 20.07
CA MET A 1 10.83 4.03 21.33
C MET A 1 11.03 5.16 22.35
N ALA A 2 11.90 6.17 22.15
CA ALA A 2 12.13 7.22 23.19
C ALA A 2 10.83 7.92 23.67
N HIS A 3 9.92 8.27 22.77
CA HIS A 3 8.61 8.82 23.10
C HIS A 3 7.78 7.86 23.98
N GLU A 4 7.66 6.58 23.57
CA GLU A 4 6.92 5.56 24.33
C GLU A 4 7.49 5.38 25.76
N VAL A 5 8.83 5.29 25.87
CA VAL A 5 9.51 5.17 27.17
C VAL A 5 9.25 6.39 28.07
N THR A 6 9.17 7.59 27.50
CA THR A 6 8.86 8.80 28.26
C THR A 6 7.42 8.80 28.78
N GLN A 7 6.48 8.27 27.98
CA GLN A 7 5.09 8.12 28.41
C GLN A 7 4.90 7.01 29.45
N TYR A 8 5.67 5.93 29.33
CA TYR A 8 5.58 4.74 30.19
C TYR A 8 6.96 4.38 30.81
N PRO A 9 7.53 5.23 31.68
CA PRO A 9 8.88 5.02 32.19
C PRO A 9 9.03 3.73 33.03
N GLN A 10 7.95 3.24 33.64
CA GLN A 10 7.91 1.98 34.37
C GLN A 10 7.96 0.74 33.48
N ALA A 11 7.57 0.89 32.20
CA ALA A 11 7.61 -0.17 31.18
C ALA A 11 8.86 -0.05 30.28
N LYS A 12 9.83 0.80 30.60
CA LYS A 12 11.02 1.09 29.78
C LYS A 12 11.70 -0.18 29.28
N GLU A 13 11.98 -1.11 30.19
CA GLU A 13 12.70 -2.35 29.85
C GLU A 13 11.94 -3.21 28.83
N GLU A 14 10.63 -3.34 28.98
CA GLU A 14 9.78 -4.10 28.07
C GLU A 14 9.69 -3.43 26.69
N ILE A 15 9.48 -2.11 26.66
CA ILE A 15 9.41 -1.31 25.43
C ILE A 15 10.72 -1.40 24.64
N GLU A 16 11.86 -1.12 25.32
CA GLU A 16 13.17 -1.17 24.67
C GLU A 16 13.50 -2.58 24.16
N THR A 17 13.27 -3.60 24.98
CA THR A 17 13.48 -5.00 24.57
C THR A 17 12.64 -5.36 23.36
N THR A 18 11.38 -4.96 23.31
CA THR A 18 10.48 -5.25 22.18
C THR A 18 10.96 -4.60 20.88
N CYS A 19 11.28 -3.31 20.92
CA CYS A 19 11.78 -2.58 19.74
C CYS A 19 13.12 -3.15 19.24
N LEU A 20 14.06 -3.41 20.18
CA LEU A 20 15.42 -3.82 19.84
C LEU A 20 15.51 -5.26 19.30
N LYS A 21 14.52 -6.12 19.54
CA LYS A 21 14.47 -7.45 18.90
C LYS A 21 14.54 -7.38 17.37
N CYS A 22 13.89 -6.39 16.76
CA CYS A 22 13.87 -6.23 15.32
C CYS A 22 14.89 -5.21 14.81
N HIS A 23 15.15 -4.13 15.57
CA HIS A 23 16.06 -3.06 15.16
C HIS A 23 17.53 -3.32 15.46
N SER A 24 17.83 -4.24 16.39
CA SER A 24 19.18 -4.68 16.76
C SER A 24 19.19 -6.19 17.01
N PRO A 25 18.88 -7.00 15.97
CA PRO A 25 18.55 -8.41 16.14
C PRO A 25 19.68 -9.23 16.77
N LEU A 26 20.92 -9.05 16.34
CA LEU A 26 22.04 -9.87 16.82
C LEU A 26 22.40 -9.55 18.28
N GLY A 27 22.53 -8.27 18.63
CA GLY A 27 22.82 -7.84 20.00
C GLY A 27 21.70 -8.25 20.96
N SER A 28 20.45 -8.01 20.57
CA SER A 28 19.29 -8.44 21.35
C SER A 28 19.21 -9.96 21.53
N TYR A 29 19.52 -10.74 20.49
CA TYR A 29 19.52 -12.20 20.56
C TYR A 29 20.60 -12.71 21.49
N GLU A 30 21.83 -12.19 21.41
CA GLU A 30 22.93 -12.59 22.25
C GLU A 30 22.67 -12.26 23.73
N ALA A 31 22.16 -11.08 24.02
CA ALA A 31 21.77 -10.69 25.38
C ALA A 31 20.71 -11.64 25.96
N ARG A 32 19.62 -11.90 25.20
CA ARG A 32 18.58 -12.86 25.63
C ARG A 32 19.12 -14.26 25.91
N ARG A 33 19.99 -14.76 25.04
CA ARG A 33 20.61 -16.07 25.18
C ARG A 33 21.43 -16.18 26.46
N ASN A 34 22.07 -15.08 26.85
CA ASN A 34 22.90 -15.01 28.06
C ASN A 34 22.11 -14.58 29.32
N GLY A 35 20.80 -14.37 29.22
CA GLY A 35 19.94 -13.90 30.33
C GLY A 35 20.28 -12.48 30.78
N LEU A 36 20.77 -11.64 29.86
CA LEU A 36 21.17 -10.26 30.13
C LEU A 36 20.10 -9.29 29.62
N PRO A 37 19.90 -8.14 30.28
CA PRO A 37 19.06 -7.08 29.76
C PRO A 37 19.69 -6.46 28.52
N TYR A 38 18.83 -5.93 27.62
CA TYR A 38 19.26 -5.22 26.42
C TYR A 38 18.44 -3.95 26.24
N SER A 39 19.09 -2.82 26.46
CA SER A 39 18.48 -1.49 26.42
C SER A 39 19.05 -0.66 25.27
N TYR A 40 18.43 0.50 25.00
CA TYR A 40 18.95 1.47 24.04
C TYR A 40 20.38 1.94 24.41
N ASP A 41 20.63 2.21 25.68
CA ASP A 41 21.95 2.66 26.18
C ASP A 41 23.05 1.59 25.97
N ILE A 42 22.69 0.30 26.05
CA ILE A 42 23.60 -0.80 25.72
C ILE A 42 23.79 -0.89 24.20
N MET A 43 22.71 -0.86 23.43
CA MET A 43 22.72 -1.00 21.98
C MET A 43 23.63 0.00 21.29
N ILE A 44 23.60 1.28 21.69
CA ILE A 44 24.44 2.34 21.06
C ILE A 44 25.95 2.18 21.31
N THR A 45 26.37 1.27 22.19
CA THR A 45 27.78 0.95 22.48
C THR A 45 28.16 -0.48 22.08
N ASP A 46 27.18 -1.29 21.67
CA ASP A 46 27.37 -2.67 21.28
C ASP A 46 27.60 -2.77 19.77
N SER A 47 28.74 -3.32 19.35
CA SER A 47 29.06 -3.48 17.93
C SER A 47 28.07 -4.39 17.19
N LEU A 48 27.50 -5.42 17.83
CA LEU A 48 26.45 -6.25 17.28
C LEU A 48 25.14 -5.50 17.18
N GLY A 49 24.89 -4.59 18.12
CA GLY A 49 23.72 -3.73 18.14
C GLY A 49 23.73 -2.71 16.99
N LEU A 50 24.87 -2.08 16.79
CA LEU A 50 25.08 -1.08 15.75
C LEU A 50 25.14 -1.67 14.33
N ASP A 51 25.33 -3.00 14.18
CA ASP A 51 25.27 -3.70 12.91
C ASP A 51 23.84 -3.75 12.31
N GLY A 52 22.84 -3.48 13.15
CA GLY A 52 21.43 -3.44 12.73
C GLY A 52 20.96 -4.81 12.18
N VAL A 53 20.14 -4.77 11.13
CA VAL A 53 19.66 -5.98 10.43
C VAL A 53 20.68 -6.37 9.36
N SER A 54 21.73 -7.08 9.78
CA SER A 54 22.82 -7.52 8.92
C SER A 54 22.55 -8.89 8.29
N CYS A 55 23.50 -9.36 7.44
CA CYS A 55 23.43 -10.65 6.77
C CYS A 55 23.13 -11.82 7.72
N SER A 56 23.80 -11.82 8.88
CA SER A 56 23.64 -12.87 9.90
C SER A 56 22.23 -12.92 10.50
N ALA A 57 21.54 -11.80 10.57
CA ALA A 57 20.17 -11.76 11.09
C ALA A 57 19.19 -12.63 10.29
N CYS A 58 19.42 -12.78 8.98
CA CYS A 58 18.62 -13.63 8.11
C CYS A 58 19.30 -14.97 7.84
N HIS A 59 20.57 -14.95 7.43
CA HIS A 59 21.27 -16.15 6.93
C HIS A 59 21.69 -17.14 8.03
N GLN A 60 21.52 -16.82 9.32
CA GLN A 60 21.71 -17.74 10.43
C GLN A 60 20.40 -18.22 11.07
N GLN A 61 19.23 -17.89 10.50
CA GLN A 61 17.98 -18.44 11.00
C GLN A 61 17.84 -19.90 10.53
N PRO A 62 17.63 -20.88 11.44
CA PRO A 62 17.34 -22.25 11.06
C PRO A 62 15.92 -22.37 10.49
N ALA A 63 15.65 -23.47 9.79
CA ALA A 63 14.34 -23.70 9.18
C ALA A 63 13.20 -23.89 10.19
N GLU A 64 13.53 -24.37 11.39
CA GLU A 64 12.56 -24.65 12.44
C GLU A 64 11.92 -23.38 12.99
N GLY A 65 10.59 -23.34 13.01
CA GLY A 65 9.82 -22.22 13.56
C GLY A 65 9.67 -21.01 12.66
N LEU A 66 10.22 -21.01 11.45
CA LEU A 66 9.99 -19.95 10.46
C LEU A 66 8.51 -19.84 10.12
N GLY A 67 8.00 -18.59 10.08
CA GLY A 67 6.60 -18.32 9.84
C GLY A 67 5.66 -18.64 11.01
N GLN A 68 6.19 -19.04 12.17
CA GLN A 68 5.42 -19.35 13.37
C GLN A 68 5.83 -18.50 14.58
N ALA A 69 7.03 -17.91 14.54
CA ALA A 69 7.54 -17.00 15.57
C ALA A 69 7.42 -15.56 15.08
N PHE A 70 6.85 -14.68 15.92
CA PHE A 70 6.55 -13.28 15.63
C PHE A 70 7.12 -12.36 16.71
N SER A 71 7.00 -11.03 16.52
CA SER A 71 7.44 -10.01 17.49
C SER A 71 8.92 -10.15 17.87
N GLY A 72 9.76 -10.43 16.88
CA GLY A 72 11.20 -10.56 17.07
C GLY A 72 11.64 -11.84 17.82
N ASN A 73 10.80 -12.87 17.88
CA ASN A 73 11.12 -14.13 18.56
C ASN A 73 11.74 -15.18 17.61
N TYR A 74 12.65 -14.75 16.76
CA TYR A 74 13.45 -15.64 15.88
C TYR A 74 14.54 -16.38 16.66
N THR A 75 15.08 -17.42 16.03
CA THR A 75 16.25 -18.18 16.49
C THR A 75 17.42 -17.92 15.56
N ILE A 76 18.62 -17.82 16.12
CA ILE A 76 19.88 -17.72 15.37
C ILE A 76 20.69 -19.01 15.59
N ASP A 77 21.17 -19.63 14.52
CA ASP A 77 22.09 -20.75 14.62
C ASP A 77 23.43 -20.33 15.24
N THR A 78 23.88 -21.07 16.22
CA THR A 78 25.13 -20.75 16.95
C THR A 78 26.30 -21.65 16.56
N ASN A 79 26.11 -22.55 15.60
CA ASN A 79 27.16 -23.44 15.06
C ASN A 79 27.91 -22.78 13.90
N ARG A 80 27.72 -21.47 13.68
CA ARG A 80 28.31 -20.69 12.59
C ARG A 80 27.91 -21.17 11.18
N LEU A 81 26.71 -21.70 11.04
CA LEU A 81 26.12 -22.00 9.74
C LEU A 81 25.59 -20.73 9.08
N MET A 82 25.83 -20.57 7.78
CA MET A 82 25.26 -19.50 6.95
C MET A 82 24.44 -20.13 5.84
N PHE A 83 23.14 -20.07 5.95
CA PHE A 83 22.21 -20.68 4.99
C PHE A 83 22.09 -19.84 3.72
N GLY A 84 22.13 -20.50 2.57
CA GLY A 84 21.96 -19.87 1.26
C GLY A 84 21.26 -20.80 0.29
N HIS A 85 20.76 -20.27 -0.82
CA HIS A 85 19.95 -21.04 -1.77
C HIS A 85 20.77 -21.72 -2.89
N TYR A 86 22.11 -21.57 -2.91
CA TYR A 86 22.93 -22.24 -3.91
C TYR A 86 23.31 -23.66 -3.45
N PRO A 87 22.98 -24.70 -4.24
CA PRO A 87 23.25 -26.10 -3.85
C PRO A 87 24.73 -26.41 -3.57
N ASN A 88 25.64 -25.69 -4.19
CA ASN A 88 27.09 -25.87 -4.03
C ASN A 88 27.72 -24.57 -3.52
N PRO A 89 27.63 -24.24 -2.23
CA PRO A 89 28.21 -23.00 -1.72
C PRO A 89 29.74 -23.03 -1.72
N PHE A 90 30.37 -21.86 -1.89
CA PHE A 90 31.83 -21.71 -1.82
C PHE A 90 32.31 -21.73 -0.37
N LYS A 91 32.54 -22.90 0.19
CA LYS A 91 32.88 -23.07 1.61
C LYS A 91 34.20 -22.41 2.00
N GLY A 92 35.25 -22.63 1.21
CA GLY A 92 36.60 -22.19 1.53
C GLY A 92 36.76 -20.71 1.84
N PRO A 93 36.29 -19.78 1.01
CA PRO A 93 36.39 -18.34 1.29
C PRO A 93 35.72 -17.92 2.59
N MET A 94 34.51 -18.38 2.84
CA MET A 94 33.77 -18.00 4.04
C MET A 94 34.37 -18.59 5.31
N GLN A 95 34.81 -19.86 5.28
CA GLN A 95 35.48 -20.50 6.41
C GLN A 95 36.80 -19.83 6.76
N ILE A 96 37.61 -19.49 5.75
CA ILE A 96 38.96 -18.93 5.95
C ILE A 96 38.91 -17.49 6.45
N TYR A 97 38.04 -16.63 5.87
CA TYR A 97 38.07 -15.20 6.14
C TYR A 97 37.18 -14.79 7.32
N VAL A 98 36.02 -15.45 7.52
CA VAL A 98 35.04 -15.06 8.52
C VAL A 98 34.63 -16.18 9.47
N GLY A 99 35.10 -17.40 9.25
CA GLY A 99 34.88 -18.54 10.15
C GLY A 99 33.46 -19.09 10.15
N PHE A 100 32.66 -18.81 9.10
CA PHE A 100 31.33 -19.39 8.91
C PHE A 100 31.36 -20.51 7.89
N GLU A 101 30.48 -21.49 8.06
CA GLU A 101 30.26 -22.56 7.10
C GLU A 101 28.99 -22.27 6.28
N PRO A 102 29.12 -21.97 4.98
CA PRO A 102 27.96 -21.80 4.12
C PRO A 102 27.31 -23.14 3.84
N GLU A 103 25.98 -23.20 4.00
CA GLU A 103 25.18 -24.39 3.79
C GLU A 103 23.99 -24.09 2.88
N PHE A 104 23.72 -25.03 1.97
CA PHE A 104 22.53 -24.95 1.13
C PHE A 104 21.28 -25.24 1.95
N SER A 105 20.28 -24.35 1.85
CA SER A 105 18.94 -24.63 2.35
C SER A 105 17.89 -23.78 1.65
N ASP A 106 16.82 -24.42 1.19
CA ASP A 106 15.72 -23.76 0.46
C ASP A 106 14.91 -22.80 1.36
N HIS A 107 14.95 -22.98 2.68
CA HIS A 107 14.17 -22.17 3.61
C HIS A 107 14.53 -20.69 3.54
N ILE A 108 15.78 -20.34 3.18
CA ILE A 108 16.20 -18.93 3.09
C ILE A 108 15.43 -18.17 2.01
N TYR A 109 14.84 -18.88 1.07
CA TYR A 109 14.00 -18.29 0.02
C TYR A 109 12.49 -18.37 0.34
N THR A 110 12.12 -18.54 1.59
CA THR A 110 10.71 -18.51 2.01
C THR A 110 10.39 -17.23 2.77
N SER A 111 9.17 -16.75 2.64
CA SER A 111 8.66 -15.58 3.37
C SER A 111 8.71 -15.76 4.89
N GLY A 112 8.80 -17.00 5.37
CA GLY A 112 8.96 -17.33 6.78
C GLY A 112 10.17 -16.67 7.44
N VAL A 113 11.27 -16.43 6.70
CA VAL A 113 12.47 -15.72 7.19
C VAL A 113 12.14 -14.27 7.60
N CYS A 114 11.16 -13.64 6.95
CA CYS A 114 10.76 -12.26 7.21
C CYS A 114 9.73 -12.16 8.34
N ALA A 115 9.00 -13.25 8.61
CA ALA A 115 7.80 -13.28 9.46
C ALA A 115 8.03 -12.76 10.88
N ALA A 116 9.16 -13.10 11.48
CA ALA A 116 9.44 -12.78 12.88
C ALA A 116 9.53 -11.27 13.16
N CYS A 117 10.01 -10.49 12.18
CA CYS A 117 10.11 -9.04 12.28
C CYS A 117 8.94 -8.31 11.58
N HIS A 118 8.35 -8.91 10.52
CA HIS A 118 7.26 -8.32 9.76
C HIS A 118 5.85 -8.80 10.21
N THR A 119 5.78 -9.30 11.46
CA THR A 119 4.58 -9.41 12.28
C THR A 119 4.95 -8.99 13.69
N LEU A 120 4.39 -7.87 14.15
CA LEU A 120 4.61 -7.33 15.48
C LEU A 120 3.26 -7.19 16.19
N ILE A 121 3.16 -7.89 17.32
CA ILE A 121 2.03 -7.82 18.24
C ILE A 121 2.55 -7.23 19.53
N THR A 122 2.03 -6.06 19.90
CA THR A 122 2.48 -5.24 21.03
C THR A 122 1.49 -5.36 22.18
N GLY A 123 1.98 -5.48 23.40
CA GLY A 123 1.15 -5.45 24.61
C GLY A 123 0.59 -4.05 24.85
N THR A 124 -0.73 -3.96 25.08
CA THR A 124 -1.39 -2.70 25.43
C THR A 124 -1.19 -2.38 26.91
N LEU A 125 -0.79 -1.16 27.21
CA LEU A 125 -0.63 -0.66 28.57
C LEU A 125 -1.83 0.18 29.01
N HIS A 126 -2.14 0.16 30.32
CA HIS A 126 -3.00 1.14 30.96
C HIS A 126 -2.31 2.51 31.03
N ASP A 127 -3.05 3.57 31.33
CA ASP A 127 -2.51 4.94 31.46
C ASP A 127 -1.41 5.05 32.53
N ASP A 128 -1.43 4.19 33.54
CA ASP A 128 -0.40 4.08 34.56
C ASP A 128 0.82 3.23 34.12
N GLY A 129 0.81 2.72 32.87
CA GLY A 129 1.86 1.90 32.27
C GLY A 129 1.91 0.46 32.74
N THR A 130 0.89 -0.01 33.45
CA THR A 130 0.77 -1.44 33.78
C THR A 130 0.21 -2.22 32.59
N PRO A 131 0.62 -3.49 32.39
CA PRO A 131 0.06 -4.33 31.33
C PRO A 131 -1.44 -4.53 31.48
N SER A 132 -2.22 -4.27 30.43
CA SER A 132 -3.67 -4.47 30.43
C SER A 132 -4.09 -5.92 30.22
N GLY A 133 -3.17 -6.77 29.76
CA GLY A 133 -3.46 -8.13 29.30
C GLY A 133 -4.01 -8.20 27.87
N ASN A 134 -4.23 -7.06 27.21
CA ASN A 134 -4.62 -6.97 25.83
C ASN A 134 -3.40 -6.78 24.91
N PHE A 135 -3.62 -7.01 23.61
CA PHE A 135 -2.59 -6.90 22.60
C PHE A 135 -3.14 -6.17 21.38
N PHE A 136 -2.26 -5.47 20.70
CA PHE A 136 -2.55 -4.81 19.43
C PHE A 136 -1.64 -5.36 18.33
N VAL A 137 -2.20 -5.62 17.15
CA VAL A 137 -1.44 -6.00 15.96
C VAL A 137 -0.91 -4.72 15.32
N GLU A 138 0.33 -4.36 15.65
CA GLU A 138 0.96 -3.13 15.20
C GLU A 138 1.29 -3.19 13.71
N GLN A 139 1.84 -4.32 13.26
CA GLN A 139 2.06 -4.60 11.85
C GLN A 139 1.95 -6.11 11.60
N ALA A 140 1.43 -6.49 10.43
CA ALA A 140 1.21 -7.87 10.08
C ALA A 140 1.45 -8.16 8.59
N THR A 141 2.47 -7.53 8.00
CA THR A 141 2.78 -7.63 6.56
C THR A 141 2.90 -9.09 6.10
N TYR A 142 3.47 -9.98 6.95
CA TYR A 142 3.53 -11.40 6.66
C TYR A 142 2.14 -12.06 6.59
N HIS A 143 1.23 -11.74 7.53
CA HIS A 143 -0.13 -12.27 7.53
C HIS A 143 -1.00 -11.67 6.41
N GLU A 144 -0.73 -10.41 6.04
CA GLU A 144 -1.36 -9.78 4.86
C GLU A 144 -0.96 -10.52 3.58
N TRP A 145 0.33 -10.91 3.45
CA TRP A 145 0.82 -11.74 2.35
C TRP A 145 0.23 -13.15 2.38
N LEU A 146 0.15 -13.80 3.55
CA LEU A 146 -0.50 -15.11 3.69
C LEU A 146 -1.95 -15.08 3.20
N ASN A 147 -2.68 -14.00 3.50
CA ASN A 147 -4.05 -13.77 3.03
C ASN A 147 -4.06 -13.04 1.68
N SER A 148 -3.36 -13.57 0.70
CA SER A 148 -3.32 -13.08 -0.67
C SER A 148 -3.20 -14.25 -1.64
N ALA A 149 -3.32 -13.99 -2.95
CA ALA A 149 -3.10 -15.01 -3.96
C ALA A 149 -1.62 -15.39 -4.17
N TYR A 150 -0.67 -14.63 -3.60
CA TYR A 150 0.76 -14.79 -3.88
C TYR A 150 1.37 -16.09 -3.33
N PRO A 151 1.05 -16.57 -2.11
CA PRO A 151 1.55 -17.87 -1.63
C PRO A 151 1.18 -19.02 -2.57
N ALA A 152 -0.06 -19.07 -3.05
CA ALA A 152 -0.52 -20.09 -3.99
C ALA A 152 0.17 -20.01 -5.37
N GLN A 153 0.71 -18.85 -5.72
CA GLN A 153 1.48 -18.62 -6.94
C GLN A 153 2.99 -18.88 -6.74
N GLY A 154 3.43 -19.27 -5.54
CA GLY A 154 4.84 -19.44 -5.20
C GLY A 154 5.64 -18.12 -5.22
N LYS A 155 4.97 -16.99 -5.02
CA LYS A 155 5.60 -15.67 -4.96
C LYS A 155 5.88 -15.30 -3.50
N GLU A 156 7.11 -15.51 -3.09
CA GLU A 156 7.61 -15.17 -1.77
C GLU A 156 7.95 -13.66 -1.67
N CYS A 157 8.19 -13.16 -0.46
CA CYS A 157 8.60 -11.77 -0.22
C CYS A 157 9.83 -11.41 -1.05
N GLN A 158 10.77 -12.33 -1.17
CA GLN A 158 12.01 -12.19 -1.92
C GLN A 158 11.79 -11.92 -3.41
N ALA A 159 10.67 -12.40 -4.00
CA ALA A 159 10.38 -12.18 -5.41
C ALA A 159 10.28 -10.69 -5.80
N CYS A 160 9.90 -9.83 -4.85
CA CYS A 160 9.82 -8.38 -5.05
C CYS A 160 10.93 -7.62 -4.32
N HIS A 161 11.29 -8.04 -3.09
CA HIS A 161 12.25 -7.31 -2.24
C HIS A 161 13.71 -7.72 -2.44
N ILE A 162 13.95 -8.87 -3.10
CA ILE A 162 15.27 -9.37 -3.50
C ILE A 162 15.18 -9.81 -4.97
N PRO A 163 14.97 -8.88 -5.92
CA PRO A 163 14.79 -9.24 -7.33
C PRO A 163 16.00 -9.97 -7.90
N PHE A 164 15.75 -10.90 -8.81
CA PHE A 164 16.82 -11.72 -9.39
C PHE A 164 17.43 -11.09 -10.63
N ILE A 165 18.78 -11.20 -10.71
CA ILE A 165 19.53 -11.10 -11.95
C ILE A 165 19.71 -12.53 -12.48
N ASN A 166 19.24 -12.77 -13.70
CA ASN A 166 19.33 -14.09 -14.32
C ASN A 166 20.66 -14.34 -15.02
N ASP A 167 21.43 -13.29 -15.27
CA ASP A 167 22.79 -13.40 -15.78
C ASP A 167 23.74 -13.88 -14.68
N GLY A 168 24.80 -14.58 -15.06
CA GLY A 168 25.78 -15.07 -14.11
C GLY A 168 26.54 -13.93 -13.42
N VAL A 169 26.62 -13.97 -12.10
CA VAL A 169 27.33 -12.97 -11.28
C VAL A 169 28.49 -13.63 -10.53
N ILE A 170 29.69 -13.05 -10.65
CA ILE A 170 30.84 -13.41 -9.82
C ILE A 170 30.70 -12.72 -8.48
N VAL A 171 30.37 -13.48 -7.43
CA VAL A 171 30.01 -12.94 -6.10
C VAL A 171 31.18 -12.35 -5.30
N ALA A 172 32.42 -12.59 -5.72
CA ALA A 172 33.62 -12.03 -5.07
C ALA A 172 34.77 -11.88 -6.08
N SER A 173 35.13 -10.65 -6.39
CA SER A 173 36.15 -10.31 -7.41
C SER A 173 37.59 -10.56 -6.95
N GLY A 174 37.85 -10.61 -5.64
CA GLY A 174 39.18 -10.83 -5.08
C GLY A 174 39.66 -12.28 -5.02
N LEU A 175 38.83 -13.23 -5.45
CA LEU A 175 39.11 -14.66 -5.41
C LEU A 175 39.18 -15.24 -6.82
N LEU A 176 40.29 -15.88 -7.14
CA LEU A 176 40.48 -16.51 -8.44
C LEU A 176 39.61 -17.76 -8.59
N ALA A 177 39.04 -17.95 -9.78
CA ALA A 177 38.33 -19.16 -10.20
C ALA A 177 37.01 -19.44 -9.44
N LEU A 178 36.29 -18.41 -8.96
CA LEU A 178 34.91 -18.59 -8.55
C LEU A 178 34.03 -18.71 -9.79
N GLU A 179 33.13 -19.70 -9.77
CA GLU A 179 32.10 -19.85 -10.78
C GLU A 179 31.01 -18.79 -10.57
N GLU A 180 30.42 -18.35 -11.68
CA GLU A 180 29.25 -17.44 -11.64
C GLU A 180 28.09 -18.10 -10.93
N ARG A 181 27.29 -17.27 -10.25
CA ARG A 181 26.04 -17.66 -9.57
C ARG A 181 24.84 -17.10 -10.30
N GLN A 182 23.87 -17.96 -10.59
CA GLN A 182 22.60 -17.59 -11.22
C GLN A 182 21.46 -18.50 -10.73
N PRO A 183 20.25 -17.93 -10.53
CA PRO A 183 19.99 -16.50 -10.48
C PRO A 183 20.66 -15.85 -9.25
N PHE A 184 21.00 -14.55 -9.34
CA PHE A 184 21.57 -13.81 -8.21
C PHE A 184 20.53 -12.89 -7.61
N GLY A 185 20.28 -13.01 -6.29
CA GLY A 185 19.33 -12.15 -5.57
C GLY A 185 19.96 -10.82 -5.16
N VAL A 186 19.42 -9.72 -5.68
CA VAL A 186 19.87 -8.37 -5.33
C VAL A 186 19.15 -7.92 -4.06
N HIS A 187 19.91 -7.74 -2.97
CA HIS A 187 19.38 -7.39 -1.64
C HIS A 187 18.96 -5.91 -1.56
N GLN A 188 17.95 -5.52 -2.36
CA GLN A 188 17.47 -4.13 -2.41
C GLN A 188 16.65 -3.75 -1.18
N PHE A 189 15.81 -4.65 -0.67
CA PHE A 189 14.93 -4.44 0.48
C PHE A 189 14.13 -3.13 0.42
N SER A 190 13.74 -2.70 -0.77
CA SER A 190 12.99 -1.46 -0.98
C SER A 190 11.63 -1.52 -0.30
N GLY A 191 11.22 -0.46 0.39
CA GLY A 191 10.03 -0.47 1.22
C GLY A 191 9.34 0.88 1.36
N ALA A 192 9.18 1.69 0.31
CA ALA A 192 8.41 2.93 0.31
C ALA A 192 8.79 3.93 1.44
N ASN A 193 10.04 3.91 1.90
CA ASN A 193 10.51 4.78 2.99
C ASN A 193 11.52 5.82 2.51
N THR A 194 11.28 6.39 1.34
CA THR A 194 12.14 7.37 0.67
C THR A 194 12.38 8.60 1.54
N ALA A 195 11.33 9.12 2.17
CA ALA A 195 11.43 10.29 3.03
C ALA A 195 12.43 10.11 4.19
N MET A 196 12.48 8.90 4.80
CA MET A 196 13.45 8.62 5.87
C MET A 196 14.86 8.48 5.32
N LEU A 197 15.05 7.90 4.14
CA LEU A 197 16.37 7.82 3.51
C LEU A 197 16.91 9.21 3.19
N GLU A 198 16.10 10.10 2.63
CA GLU A 198 16.49 11.48 2.34
C GLU A 198 16.75 12.28 3.62
N LEU A 199 15.93 12.09 4.67
CA LEU A 199 16.14 12.72 5.96
C LEU A 199 17.48 12.26 6.58
N MET A 200 17.78 10.98 6.55
CA MET A 200 19.03 10.41 7.05
C MET A 200 20.23 10.92 6.24
N ARG A 201 20.14 10.95 4.91
CA ARG A 201 21.16 11.51 4.02
C ARG A 201 21.46 12.98 4.33
N ALA A 202 20.40 13.79 4.48
CA ALA A 202 20.54 15.21 4.80
C ALA A 202 21.19 15.45 6.18
N ASN A 203 21.12 14.48 7.09
CA ASN A 203 21.62 14.58 8.46
C ASN A 203 22.72 13.54 8.77
N LYS A 204 23.37 12.98 7.76
CA LYS A 204 24.33 11.88 7.92
C LYS A 204 25.49 12.18 8.87
N GLU A 205 26.00 13.40 8.84
CA GLU A 205 27.08 13.85 9.76
C GLU A 205 26.60 13.86 11.21
N LEU A 206 25.41 14.42 11.47
CA LEU A 206 24.79 14.46 12.79
C LEU A 206 24.51 13.05 13.33
N LEU A 207 24.05 12.17 12.45
CA LEU A 207 23.72 10.78 12.75
C LEU A 207 24.94 9.85 12.73
N GLN A 208 26.11 10.33 12.33
CA GLN A 208 27.36 9.56 12.20
C GLN A 208 27.19 8.31 11.31
N ILE A 209 26.45 8.45 10.18
CA ILE A 209 26.23 7.36 9.26
C ILE A 209 27.46 7.19 8.37
N PRO A 210 28.10 6.00 8.37
CA PRO A 210 29.24 5.73 7.50
C PRO A 210 28.80 5.60 6.04
N GLU A 211 29.63 6.08 5.12
CA GLU A 211 29.37 6.03 3.67
C GLU A 211 30.52 5.32 2.93
N PRO A 212 30.71 4.02 3.15
CA PRO A 212 31.82 3.29 2.51
C PRO A 212 31.70 3.25 0.98
N GLU A 213 30.48 3.30 0.45
CA GLU A 213 30.19 3.28 -0.99
C GLU A 213 29.99 4.70 -1.58
N GLY A 214 29.96 5.74 -0.74
CA GLY A 214 29.79 7.13 -1.15
C GLY A 214 28.36 7.54 -1.51
N GLU A 215 28.20 8.76 -2.01
CA GLU A 215 26.90 9.40 -2.28
C GLU A 215 26.01 8.62 -3.27
N HIS A 216 26.58 7.91 -4.23
CA HIS A 216 25.79 7.16 -5.22
C HIS A 216 24.94 6.05 -4.60
N ALA A 217 25.34 5.48 -3.46
CA ALA A 217 24.56 4.46 -2.77
C ALA A 217 23.24 5.03 -2.21
N TRP A 218 23.25 6.30 -1.78
CA TRP A 218 22.02 7.00 -1.40
C TRP A 218 21.09 7.22 -2.58
N ASP A 219 21.62 7.71 -3.72
CA ASP A 219 20.84 7.95 -4.92
C ASP A 219 20.22 6.66 -5.43
N GLU A 220 20.97 5.56 -5.46
CA GLU A 220 20.48 4.26 -5.88
C GLU A 220 19.39 3.73 -4.94
N SER A 221 19.60 3.78 -3.62
CA SER A 221 18.63 3.32 -2.63
C SER A 221 17.34 4.14 -2.68
N ILE A 222 17.43 5.47 -2.76
CA ILE A 222 16.28 6.37 -2.87
C ILE A 222 15.50 6.09 -4.15
N GLN A 223 16.18 6.01 -5.30
CA GLN A 223 15.52 5.74 -6.58
C GLN A 223 14.87 4.36 -6.63
N THR A 224 15.51 3.34 -6.06
CA THR A 224 14.95 1.99 -5.97
C THR A 224 13.67 1.98 -5.13
N ASN A 225 13.65 2.69 -4.01
CA ASN A 225 12.43 2.83 -3.19
C ASN A 225 11.31 3.56 -3.95
N ARG A 226 11.61 4.65 -4.68
CA ARG A 226 10.62 5.33 -5.54
C ARG A 226 10.08 4.42 -6.63
N ASN A 227 10.95 3.68 -7.31
CA ASN A 227 10.55 2.73 -8.34
C ASN A 227 9.64 1.62 -7.77
N SER A 228 9.95 1.10 -6.59
CA SER A 228 9.10 0.10 -5.92
C SER A 228 7.73 0.68 -5.57
N LEU A 229 7.69 1.90 -5.04
CA LEU A 229 6.44 2.57 -4.70
C LEU A 229 5.59 2.85 -5.94
N ALA A 230 6.17 3.34 -7.03
CA ALA A 230 5.49 3.58 -8.31
C ALA A 230 4.94 2.29 -8.96
N ASN A 231 5.44 1.13 -8.54
CA ASN A 231 4.92 -0.16 -9.00
C ASN A 231 3.91 -0.81 -8.03
N ALA A 232 3.65 -0.19 -6.87
CA ALA A 232 2.83 -0.79 -5.82
C ALA A 232 1.33 -0.73 -6.09
N ALA A 233 0.85 0.23 -6.86
CA ALA A 233 -0.56 0.33 -7.24
C ALA A 233 -0.72 0.96 -8.63
N VAL A 234 -1.95 0.95 -9.15
CA VAL A 234 -2.33 1.63 -10.39
C VAL A 234 -3.70 2.25 -10.25
N ILE A 235 -3.87 3.48 -10.77
CA ILE A 235 -5.15 4.17 -10.85
C ILE A 235 -5.72 4.03 -12.26
N ARG A 236 -7.03 3.91 -12.36
CA ARG A 236 -7.79 3.98 -13.61
C ARG A 236 -9.03 4.82 -13.41
N VAL A 237 -9.53 5.39 -14.50
CA VAL A 237 -10.84 6.04 -14.57
C VAL A 237 -11.70 5.24 -15.55
N PRO A 238 -12.44 4.23 -15.07
CA PRO A 238 -13.28 3.39 -15.93
C PRO A 238 -14.34 4.18 -16.66
N SER A 239 -14.92 5.21 -16.01
CA SER A 239 -15.97 6.03 -16.60
C SER A 239 -16.00 7.44 -16.03
N TYR A 240 -16.47 8.38 -16.82
CA TYR A 240 -16.92 9.69 -16.36
C TYR A 240 -18.08 10.19 -17.24
N TYR A 241 -18.94 11.02 -16.67
CA TYR A 241 -20.03 11.67 -17.40
C TYR A 241 -20.48 12.94 -16.70
N VAL A 242 -21.07 13.86 -17.46
CA VAL A 242 -21.69 15.07 -16.92
C VAL A 242 -23.21 14.89 -16.91
N TYR A 243 -23.84 15.15 -15.77
CA TYR A 243 -25.29 15.20 -15.67
C TYR A 243 -25.72 16.38 -14.77
N GLY A 244 -26.55 17.24 -15.33
CA GLY A 244 -26.90 18.50 -14.68
C GLY A 244 -25.66 19.38 -14.47
N ASP A 245 -25.45 19.85 -13.27
CA ASP A 245 -24.29 20.68 -12.86
C ASP A 245 -23.24 19.86 -12.11
N THR A 246 -23.08 18.57 -12.47
CA THR A 246 -22.16 17.65 -11.78
C THR A 246 -21.41 16.79 -12.80
N LEU A 247 -20.08 16.68 -12.62
CA LEU A 247 -19.23 15.69 -13.28
C LEU A 247 -19.11 14.49 -12.34
N TYR A 248 -19.54 13.34 -12.80
CA TYR A 248 -19.41 12.05 -12.13
C TYR A 248 -18.17 11.35 -12.66
N VAL A 249 -17.33 10.85 -11.78
CA VAL A 249 -16.07 10.19 -12.13
C VAL A 249 -15.91 8.93 -11.29
N THR A 250 -15.83 7.77 -11.92
CA THR A 250 -15.45 6.52 -11.24
C THR A 250 -13.94 6.38 -11.28
N VAL A 251 -13.33 6.23 -10.11
CA VAL A 251 -11.88 6.00 -9.94
C VAL A 251 -11.68 4.61 -9.38
N SER A 252 -10.90 3.78 -10.06
CA SER A 252 -10.53 2.44 -9.61
C SER A 252 -9.06 2.41 -9.26
N ILE A 253 -8.73 1.90 -8.08
CA ILE A 253 -7.36 1.75 -7.60
C ILE A 253 -7.10 0.27 -7.40
N LYS A 254 -6.01 -0.25 -7.98
CA LYS A 254 -5.61 -1.64 -7.83
C LYS A 254 -4.27 -1.74 -7.12
N ASN A 255 -4.25 -2.43 -5.98
CA ASN A 255 -3.04 -2.82 -5.28
C ASN A 255 -2.31 -3.93 -6.05
N LYS A 256 -1.03 -3.74 -6.30
CA LYS A 256 -0.14 -4.70 -6.99
C LYS A 256 0.89 -5.31 -6.04
N SER A 257 0.94 -4.85 -4.79
CA SER A 257 1.81 -5.44 -3.77
C SER A 257 1.22 -6.73 -3.21
N GLY A 258 2.07 -7.58 -2.63
CA GLY A 258 1.66 -8.85 -2.02
C GLY A 258 1.06 -8.73 -0.63
N HIS A 259 0.81 -7.53 -0.16
CA HIS A 259 0.32 -7.19 1.19
C HIS A 259 -0.57 -5.95 1.09
N LYS A 260 -1.18 -5.52 2.19
CA LYS A 260 -1.93 -4.25 2.20
C LYS A 260 -1.04 -3.08 1.75
N LEU A 261 -1.65 -2.06 1.18
CA LEU A 261 -0.96 -0.82 0.79
C LEU A 261 -1.70 0.39 1.38
N PRO A 262 -1.02 1.21 2.20
CA PRO A 262 0.32 1.00 2.79
C PRO A 262 0.37 -0.18 3.76
N SER A 263 1.58 -0.66 4.11
CA SER A 263 1.79 -1.72 5.08
C SER A 263 2.97 -1.43 6.01
N GLY A 264 3.13 -2.25 7.03
CA GLY A 264 4.16 -2.11 8.06
C GLY A 264 3.75 -1.11 9.13
N TYR A 265 4.63 -0.16 9.46
CA TYR A 265 4.40 0.78 10.56
C TYR A 265 3.11 1.60 10.37
N PRO A 266 2.25 1.73 11.40
CA PRO A 266 0.88 2.24 11.24
C PRO A 266 0.76 3.74 10.96
N SER A 267 1.85 4.51 10.96
CA SER A 267 1.80 5.93 10.56
C SER A 267 1.53 6.14 9.08
N ARG A 268 1.86 5.16 8.24
CA ARG A 268 1.84 5.29 6.78
C ARG A 268 0.41 5.43 6.26
N LEU A 269 0.22 6.36 5.32
CA LEU A 269 -1.05 6.52 4.62
C LEU A 269 -0.84 6.72 3.12
N ALA A 270 -1.87 6.37 2.35
CA ALA A 270 -2.00 6.74 0.95
C ALA A 270 -3.34 7.43 0.75
N TRP A 271 -3.44 8.34 -0.23
CA TRP A 271 -4.70 9.05 -0.47
C TRP A 271 -4.85 9.43 -1.93
N LEU A 272 -6.08 9.70 -2.34
CA LEU A 272 -6.39 10.26 -3.64
C LEU A 272 -6.35 11.79 -3.58
N GLU A 273 -5.60 12.39 -4.51
CA GLU A 273 -5.70 13.81 -4.86
C GLU A 273 -6.42 13.92 -6.19
N VAL A 274 -7.55 14.62 -6.21
CA VAL A 274 -8.37 14.85 -7.40
C VAL A 274 -8.42 16.35 -7.69
N LYS A 275 -8.08 16.74 -8.91
CA LYS A 275 -8.09 18.12 -9.37
C LYS A 275 -8.77 18.23 -10.72
N LEU A 276 -9.82 19.05 -10.81
CA LEU A 276 -10.42 19.50 -12.06
C LEU A 276 -9.97 20.94 -12.32
N SER A 277 -9.50 21.22 -13.52
CA SER A 277 -9.05 22.58 -13.92
C SER A 277 -9.65 22.95 -15.26
N ASP A 278 -9.91 24.24 -15.49
CA ASP A 278 -10.23 24.76 -16.82
C ASP A 278 -9.06 24.45 -17.78
N ALA A 279 -9.35 23.86 -18.94
CA ALA A 279 -8.31 23.38 -19.85
C ALA A 279 -7.49 24.53 -20.50
N VAL A 280 -8.01 25.75 -20.52
CA VAL A 280 -7.36 26.92 -21.14
C VAL A 280 -6.66 27.79 -20.11
N THR A 281 -7.37 28.15 -19.03
CA THR A 281 -6.85 29.04 -17.99
C THR A 281 -6.02 28.33 -16.94
N GLN A 282 -6.17 27.00 -16.82
CA GLN A 282 -5.59 26.15 -15.77
C GLN A 282 -6.04 26.53 -14.35
N GLU A 283 -7.09 27.35 -14.22
CA GLU A 283 -7.71 27.64 -12.94
C GLU A 283 -8.34 26.38 -12.35
N ALA A 284 -8.14 26.15 -11.06
CA ALA A 284 -8.74 25.00 -10.38
C ALA A 284 -10.24 25.23 -10.18
N LEU A 285 -11.05 24.34 -10.75
CA LEU A 285 -12.52 24.31 -10.59
C LEU A 285 -12.93 23.47 -9.37
N TYR A 286 -12.15 22.43 -9.08
CA TYR A 286 -12.37 21.54 -7.94
C TYR A 286 -11.05 20.96 -7.47
N THR A 287 -10.91 20.77 -6.16
CA THR A 287 -9.79 20.06 -5.55
C THR A 287 -10.30 19.21 -4.38
N ASN A 288 -9.74 18.01 -4.24
CA ASN A 288 -9.98 17.11 -3.12
C ASN A 288 -8.64 16.46 -2.77
N GLY A 289 -8.25 16.46 -1.49
CA GLY A 289 -7.00 15.86 -1.03
C GLY A 289 -5.73 16.58 -1.51
N ALA A 290 -5.80 17.85 -1.89
CA ALA A 290 -4.62 18.65 -2.23
C ALA A 290 -3.73 18.87 -1.01
N LEU A 291 -2.46 19.23 -1.25
CA LEU A 291 -1.52 19.57 -0.18
C LEU A 291 -1.46 21.09 0.00
N ASP A 292 -1.41 21.55 1.25
CA ASP A 292 -1.09 22.92 1.58
C ASP A 292 0.43 23.20 1.50
N SER A 293 0.84 24.43 1.80
CA SER A 293 2.25 24.84 1.78
C SER A 293 3.13 24.14 2.82
N GLU A 294 2.53 23.50 3.82
CA GLU A 294 3.21 22.74 4.88
C GLU A 294 3.22 21.23 4.60
N GLY A 295 2.59 20.80 3.50
CA GLY A 295 2.48 19.39 3.10
C GLY A 295 1.39 18.63 3.83
N HIS A 296 0.40 19.32 4.43
CA HIS A 296 -0.77 18.71 5.01
C HIS A 296 -1.85 18.48 3.95
N ILE A 297 -2.58 17.40 4.08
CA ILE A 297 -3.72 17.09 3.22
C ILE A 297 -4.86 18.05 3.59
N THR A 298 -5.33 18.83 2.61
CA THR A 298 -6.49 19.73 2.76
C THR A 298 -7.80 18.98 2.57
N GLY A 299 -8.90 19.57 3.04
CA GLY A 299 -10.23 18.98 2.95
C GLY A 299 -10.51 17.92 4.02
N ARG A 300 -9.68 17.84 5.05
CA ARG A 300 -9.91 16.96 6.20
C ARG A 300 -10.59 17.73 7.31
N ASP A 301 -11.84 17.41 7.58
CA ASP A 301 -12.64 18.07 8.62
C ASP A 301 -12.89 17.19 9.86
N LEU A 302 -12.50 15.90 9.80
CA LEU A 302 -12.66 14.92 10.86
C LEU A 302 -11.30 14.55 11.50
N PRO A 303 -11.28 14.01 12.72
CA PRO A 303 -10.05 13.44 13.32
C PRO A 303 -9.38 12.39 12.45
N PHE A 304 -10.19 11.62 11.68
CA PHE A 304 -9.76 10.77 10.58
C PHE A 304 -10.92 10.61 9.59
N GLU A 305 -10.61 10.56 8.31
CA GLU A 305 -11.61 10.36 7.26
C GLU A 305 -12.16 8.93 7.30
N PRO A 306 -13.47 8.70 7.12
CA PRO A 306 -14.00 7.36 6.90
C PRO A 306 -13.50 6.79 5.57
N HIS A 307 -13.84 5.56 5.27
CA HIS A 307 -13.74 5.05 3.91
C HIS A 307 -14.95 5.52 3.11
N HIS A 308 -14.72 6.13 1.96
CA HIS A 308 -15.76 6.70 1.09
C HIS A 308 -15.98 5.79 -0.13
N GLU A 309 -17.21 5.31 -0.34
CA GLU A 309 -17.67 4.76 -1.63
C GLU A 309 -17.99 5.89 -2.63
N ILE A 310 -18.47 7.02 -2.09
CA ILE A 310 -18.83 8.22 -2.89
C ILE A 310 -18.26 9.45 -2.18
N SER A 311 -17.58 10.31 -2.96
CA SER A 311 -17.14 11.64 -2.53
C SER A 311 -18.07 12.70 -3.12
N TYR A 312 -18.75 13.46 -2.28
CA TYR A 312 -19.70 14.49 -2.68
C TYR A 312 -19.10 15.90 -2.66
N SER A 313 -17.96 16.06 -2.01
CA SER A 313 -17.34 17.38 -1.81
C SER A 313 -15.82 17.33 -1.80
N GLY A 314 -15.18 18.50 -1.83
CA GLY A 314 -13.72 18.61 -1.68
C GLY A 314 -13.21 18.18 -0.30
N ASP A 315 -14.11 18.01 0.68
CA ASP A 315 -13.78 17.64 2.05
C ASP A 315 -13.93 16.12 2.31
N ASP A 316 -14.50 15.35 1.39
CA ASP A 316 -14.60 13.89 1.47
C ASP A 316 -13.33 13.23 0.88
N VAL A 317 -12.22 13.29 1.59
CA VAL A 317 -10.93 12.81 1.08
C VAL A 317 -10.77 11.31 1.32
N GLN A 318 -10.62 10.52 0.25
CA GLN A 318 -10.33 9.09 0.40
C GLN A 318 -8.89 8.87 0.84
N ILE A 319 -8.73 8.40 2.09
CA ILE A 319 -7.43 8.09 2.70
C ILE A 319 -7.41 6.62 3.11
N TYR A 320 -6.37 5.90 2.68
CA TYR A 320 -6.10 4.51 3.03
C TYR A 320 -5.06 4.48 4.15
N GLU A 321 -5.48 4.07 5.36
CA GLU A 321 -4.65 4.14 6.56
C GLU A 321 -5.13 3.16 7.64
N LEU A 322 -4.29 2.91 8.62
CA LEU A 322 -4.64 2.29 9.90
C LEU A 322 -4.79 3.39 10.96
N VAL A 323 -5.94 3.46 11.61
CA VAL A 323 -6.23 4.38 12.71
C VAL A 323 -6.47 3.57 13.97
N MET A 324 -5.72 3.87 15.03
CA MET A 324 -5.74 3.11 16.28
C MET A 324 -6.55 3.82 17.36
N SER A 325 -7.16 3.05 18.25
CA SER A 325 -7.72 3.54 19.52
C SER A 325 -7.00 2.96 20.72
N ASP A 326 -7.06 3.70 21.81
CA ASP A 326 -6.67 3.22 23.14
C ASP A 326 -7.78 2.37 23.81
N LEU A 327 -7.55 1.96 25.07
CA LEU A 327 -8.52 1.19 25.87
C LEU A 327 -9.83 1.96 26.16
N HIS A 328 -9.85 3.28 26.00
CA HIS A 328 -11.01 4.13 26.19
C HIS A 328 -11.75 4.42 24.87
N GLY A 329 -11.28 3.84 23.75
CA GLY A 329 -11.83 4.08 22.42
C GLY A 329 -11.44 5.44 21.83
N GLN A 330 -10.45 6.14 22.42
CA GLN A 330 -9.95 7.41 21.90
C GLN A 330 -8.86 7.16 20.87
N LEU A 331 -8.81 8.00 19.84
CA LEU A 331 -7.76 7.95 18.83
C LEU A 331 -6.39 8.09 19.49
N THR A 332 -5.44 7.23 19.11
CA THR A 332 -4.05 7.27 19.59
C THR A 332 -3.06 7.01 18.46
N THR A 333 -1.87 7.61 18.55
CA THR A 333 -0.70 7.30 17.72
C THR A 333 0.39 6.59 18.56
N ARG A 334 0.13 6.36 19.84
CA ARG A 334 1.05 5.66 20.76
C ARG A 334 0.84 4.15 20.65
N LEU A 335 1.89 3.43 20.30
CA LEU A 335 1.84 1.99 20.03
C LEU A 335 1.52 1.18 21.29
N ASN A 336 2.09 1.55 22.43
CA ASN A 336 1.82 0.88 23.69
C ASN A 336 0.47 1.25 24.33
N ALA A 337 -0.22 2.30 23.84
CA ALA A 337 -1.59 2.59 24.20
C ALA A 337 -2.60 1.90 23.28
N ALA A 338 -2.18 1.48 22.09
CA ALA A 338 -3.06 0.95 21.07
C ALA A 338 -3.75 -0.35 21.53
N TYR A 339 -5.07 -0.43 21.29
CA TYR A 339 -5.89 -1.58 21.67
C TYR A 339 -6.60 -2.22 20.48
N GLN A 340 -7.27 -1.41 19.66
CA GLN A 340 -7.98 -1.91 18.48
C GLN A 340 -8.00 -0.85 17.38
N PRO A 341 -8.18 -1.25 16.10
CA PRO A 341 -8.39 -0.30 15.04
C PRO A 341 -9.74 0.41 15.16
N LEU A 342 -9.77 1.73 14.89
CA LEU A 342 -10.98 2.48 14.56
C LEU A 342 -11.28 2.37 13.06
N LYS A 343 -10.22 2.28 12.26
CA LYS A 343 -10.26 2.16 10.81
C LYS A 343 -9.06 1.35 10.34
N ASP A 344 -9.25 0.39 9.47
CA ASP A 344 -8.20 -0.21 8.62
C ASP A 344 -8.80 -0.45 7.24
N ASN A 345 -8.67 0.54 6.37
CA ASN A 345 -9.09 0.50 4.97
C ASN A 345 -7.88 0.51 4.03
N ARG A 346 -6.71 0.08 4.49
CA ARG A 346 -5.54 -0.04 3.63
C ARG A 346 -5.84 -0.97 2.46
N LEU A 347 -5.53 -0.56 1.23
CA LEU A 347 -5.84 -1.31 0.01
C LEU A 347 -5.42 -2.77 0.15
N LEU A 348 -6.35 -3.68 -0.05
CA LEU A 348 -6.15 -5.11 0.14
C LEU A 348 -5.23 -5.70 -0.94
N PRO A 349 -4.44 -6.74 -0.66
CA PRO A 349 -3.72 -7.47 -1.69
C PRO A 349 -4.68 -8.29 -2.56
N TYR A 350 -4.26 -8.55 -3.81
CA TYR A 350 -5.01 -9.43 -4.70
C TYR A 350 -5.25 -10.82 -4.09
N GLY A 351 -6.51 -11.28 -4.11
CA GLY A 351 -6.92 -12.57 -3.57
C GLY A 351 -7.10 -12.61 -2.06
N PHE A 352 -7.29 -11.45 -1.41
CA PHE A 352 -7.63 -11.37 0.02
C PHE A 352 -9.01 -11.99 0.29
N GLU A 353 -9.11 -12.80 1.34
CA GLU A 353 -10.33 -13.55 1.68
C GLU A 353 -10.74 -13.34 3.15
N ARG A 354 -12.06 -13.19 3.40
CA ARG A 354 -12.61 -13.02 4.76
C ARG A 354 -12.58 -14.30 5.61
N ASP A 355 -12.60 -15.45 4.99
CA ASP A 355 -12.59 -16.76 5.65
C ASP A 355 -11.19 -17.37 5.77
N HIS A 356 -10.15 -16.63 5.35
CA HIS A 356 -8.76 -17.05 5.52
C HIS A 356 -8.36 -17.09 6.99
N VAL A 357 -7.53 -18.07 7.39
CA VAL A 357 -7.07 -18.26 8.78
C VAL A 357 -6.37 -17.04 9.38
N SER A 358 -5.74 -16.21 8.55
CA SER A 358 -5.08 -14.96 8.99
C SER A 358 -6.03 -13.77 9.09
N TYR A 359 -7.31 -13.89 8.72
CA TYR A 359 -8.21 -12.75 8.61
C TYR A 359 -8.32 -11.97 9.93
N ASP A 360 -8.50 -12.64 11.07
CA ASP A 360 -8.62 -11.96 12.37
C ASP A 360 -7.40 -11.09 12.71
N THR A 361 -6.22 -11.44 12.18
CA THR A 361 -4.99 -10.65 12.38
C THR A 361 -4.93 -9.42 11.46
N VAL A 362 -5.55 -9.49 10.27
CA VAL A 362 -5.46 -8.48 9.22
C VAL A 362 -6.84 -7.99 8.76
N ALA A 363 -7.83 -8.07 9.62
CA ALA A 363 -9.20 -7.70 9.32
C ALA A 363 -9.33 -6.26 8.81
N VAL A 364 -10.40 -6.01 8.06
CA VAL A 364 -10.81 -4.67 7.64
C VAL A 364 -11.68 -4.05 8.73
N TRP A 365 -11.44 -2.78 9.05
CA TRP A 365 -12.15 -2.06 10.10
C TRP A 365 -12.73 -0.74 9.60
N GLY A 366 -13.84 -0.31 10.22
CA GLY A 366 -14.55 0.89 9.84
C GLY A 366 -15.55 0.66 8.70
N THR A 367 -15.87 1.73 7.97
CA THR A 367 -16.88 1.71 6.89
C THR A 367 -16.47 0.82 5.71
N ALA A 368 -15.18 0.66 5.43
CA ALA A 368 -14.68 -0.26 4.41
C ALA A 368 -15.10 -1.73 4.60
N ALA A 369 -15.42 -2.14 5.82
CA ALA A 369 -15.92 -3.49 6.09
C ALA A 369 -17.32 -3.76 5.49
N PHE A 370 -18.02 -2.72 5.07
CA PHE A 370 -19.37 -2.76 4.48
C PHE A 370 -19.38 -2.40 3.01
N ASP A 371 -18.24 -2.00 2.45
CA ASP A 371 -18.10 -1.69 1.04
C ASP A 371 -18.04 -2.99 0.21
N PRO A 372 -19.00 -3.17 -0.74
CA PRO A 372 -19.12 -4.43 -1.48
C PRO A 372 -17.95 -4.70 -2.43
N ASP A 373 -17.43 -3.68 -3.13
CA ASP A 373 -16.37 -3.89 -4.12
C ASP A 373 -14.98 -3.96 -3.48
N TYR A 374 -14.78 -3.31 -2.34
CA TYR A 374 -13.55 -3.38 -1.57
C TYR A 374 -13.25 -4.79 -1.02
N LEU A 375 -14.28 -5.57 -0.68
CA LEU A 375 -14.17 -6.90 -0.05
C LEU A 375 -14.71 -8.05 -0.91
N ASP A 376 -15.11 -7.79 -2.15
CA ASP A 376 -15.53 -8.86 -3.06
C ASP A 376 -14.31 -9.68 -3.52
N ASN A 377 -14.36 -10.99 -3.35
CA ASN A 377 -13.29 -11.90 -3.77
C ASN A 377 -12.97 -11.83 -5.27
N SER A 378 -13.92 -11.41 -6.10
CA SER A 378 -13.71 -11.24 -7.54
C SER A 378 -12.93 -9.96 -7.88
N THR A 379 -12.98 -8.94 -7.01
CA THR A 379 -12.33 -7.64 -7.13
C THR A 379 -11.22 -7.43 -6.10
N ALA A 380 -11.02 -8.37 -5.18
CA ALA A 380 -10.04 -8.28 -4.11
C ALA A 380 -8.67 -7.79 -4.60
N GLY A 381 -8.18 -6.72 -3.98
CA GLY A 381 -6.99 -5.97 -4.42
C GLY A 381 -7.31 -4.74 -5.25
N ALA A 382 -8.59 -4.40 -5.45
CA ALA A 382 -9.04 -3.15 -6.04
C ALA A 382 -10.05 -2.46 -5.12
N ASP A 383 -10.22 -1.16 -5.31
CA ASP A 383 -11.22 -0.31 -4.67
C ASP A 383 -11.75 0.69 -5.70
N GLU A 384 -13.06 0.93 -5.71
CA GLU A 384 -13.70 1.89 -6.61
C GLU A 384 -14.41 2.97 -5.81
N ILE A 385 -14.14 4.23 -6.16
CA ILE A 385 -14.79 5.39 -5.57
C ILE A 385 -15.41 6.26 -6.64
N GLU A 386 -16.65 6.72 -6.41
CA GLU A 386 -17.33 7.66 -7.31
C GLU A 386 -17.22 9.09 -6.78
N TYR A 387 -16.65 9.98 -7.57
CA TYR A 387 -16.60 11.42 -7.30
C TYR A 387 -17.77 12.14 -7.95
N HIS A 388 -18.55 12.89 -7.17
CA HIS A 388 -19.59 13.82 -7.62
C HIS A 388 -19.04 15.23 -7.57
N ILE A 389 -18.44 15.70 -8.65
CA ILE A 389 -17.74 16.99 -8.71
C ILE A 389 -18.72 18.09 -9.14
N PRO A 390 -19.08 19.05 -8.27
CA PRO A 390 -19.98 20.15 -8.64
C PRO A 390 -19.29 21.11 -9.61
N LEU A 391 -19.98 21.46 -10.69
CA LEU A 391 -19.41 22.29 -11.75
C LEU A 391 -19.67 23.79 -11.55
N HIS A 392 -20.62 24.16 -10.70
CA HIS A 392 -20.97 25.56 -10.40
C HIS A 392 -21.27 26.41 -11.66
N GLY A 393 -21.88 25.78 -12.67
CA GLY A 393 -22.21 26.41 -13.94
C GLY A 393 -21.04 26.54 -14.92
N HIS A 394 -19.88 25.95 -14.66
CA HIS A 394 -18.80 25.87 -15.63
C HIS A 394 -19.19 24.95 -16.80
N THR A 395 -19.00 25.45 -18.01
CA THR A 395 -19.35 24.73 -19.25
C THR A 395 -18.18 24.64 -20.25
N ALA A 396 -17.01 25.13 -19.86
CA ALA A 396 -15.80 25.08 -20.68
C ALA A 396 -15.19 23.67 -20.71
N LEU A 397 -14.20 23.47 -21.56
CA LEU A 397 -13.38 22.26 -21.53
C LEU A 397 -12.56 22.24 -20.23
N ALA A 398 -12.45 21.07 -19.62
CA ALA A 398 -11.69 20.87 -18.39
C ALA A 398 -10.72 19.71 -18.49
N ASP A 399 -9.67 19.77 -17.69
CA ASP A 399 -8.69 18.70 -17.48
C ASP A 399 -8.86 18.14 -16.08
N LEU A 400 -9.02 16.82 -15.97
CA LEU A 400 -9.10 16.07 -14.72
C LEU A 400 -7.78 15.35 -14.47
N GLN A 401 -7.15 15.64 -13.34
CA GLN A 401 -5.97 14.94 -12.86
C GLN A 401 -6.30 14.21 -11.56
N ILE A 402 -5.88 12.95 -11.48
CA ILE A 402 -6.01 12.13 -10.27
C ILE A 402 -4.64 11.54 -9.96
N ALA A 403 -4.21 11.64 -8.71
CA ALA A 403 -2.97 11.06 -8.22
C ALA A 403 -3.23 10.22 -6.96
N LEU A 404 -2.67 9.01 -6.91
CA LEU A 404 -2.54 8.26 -5.68
C LEU A 404 -1.20 8.67 -5.04
N ARG A 405 -1.29 9.30 -3.88
CA ARG A 405 -0.14 9.79 -3.13
C ARG A 405 0.13 8.91 -1.91
N TYR A 406 1.33 9.04 -1.38
CA TYR A 406 1.79 8.29 -0.23
C TYR A 406 2.57 9.19 0.73
N GLN A 407 2.39 8.96 2.02
CA GLN A 407 3.10 9.68 3.08
C GLN A 407 3.55 8.71 4.18
N THR A 408 4.84 8.77 4.52
CA THR A 408 5.42 7.93 5.58
C THR A 408 5.17 8.50 6.97
N LEU A 409 5.25 9.83 7.09
CA LEU A 409 5.21 10.58 8.34
C LEU A 409 4.13 11.68 8.26
N PRO A 410 2.85 11.33 8.39
CA PRO A 410 1.76 12.28 8.30
C PRO A 410 1.69 13.20 9.52
N SER A 411 1.10 14.38 9.30
CA SER A 411 1.01 15.45 10.30
C SER A 411 0.40 15.00 11.63
N ARG A 412 -0.62 14.15 11.62
CA ARG A 412 -1.25 13.62 12.84
C ARG A 412 -0.23 12.93 13.77
N TRP A 413 0.62 12.06 13.22
CA TRP A 413 1.66 11.37 13.98
C TRP A 413 2.76 12.31 14.43
N MET A 414 3.15 13.23 13.56
CA MET A 414 4.21 14.20 13.87
C MET A 414 3.77 15.22 14.90
N SER A 415 2.53 15.69 14.83
CA SER A 415 2.00 16.65 15.83
C SER A 415 1.95 16.04 17.23
N ASP A 416 1.51 14.78 17.36
CA ASP A 416 1.50 14.07 18.65
C ASP A 416 2.93 13.85 19.17
N LEU A 417 3.82 13.35 18.32
CA LEU A 417 5.24 13.16 18.67
C LEU A 417 5.89 14.47 19.11
N PHE A 418 5.72 15.55 18.35
CA PHE A 418 6.37 16.84 18.60
C PHE A 418 5.78 17.64 19.75
N ALA A 419 4.62 17.24 20.28
CA ALA A 419 4.13 17.75 21.57
C ALA A 419 5.06 17.40 22.73
N HIS A 420 5.96 16.41 22.55
CA HIS A 420 6.93 15.93 23.52
C HIS A 420 8.37 16.33 23.18
N GLU A 421 8.58 17.54 22.69
CA GLU A 421 9.92 18.05 22.35
C GLU A 421 10.85 18.28 23.55
N ASP A 422 10.34 18.16 24.77
CA ASP A 422 11.15 18.07 26.00
C ASP A 422 12.03 16.79 26.05
N VAL A 423 11.70 15.78 25.25
CA VAL A 423 12.53 14.57 25.07
C VAL A 423 13.64 14.87 24.06
N PRO A 424 14.94 14.78 24.44
CA PRO A 424 16.06 15.21 23.58
C PRO A 424 16.08 14.56 22.18
N LEU A 425 15.78 13.26 22.09
CA LEU A 425 15.73 12.55 20.79
C LEU A 425 14.53 12.99 19.94
N VAL A 426 13.42 13.38 20.55
CA VAL A 426 12.26 13.94 19.85
C VAL A 426 12.59 15.34 19.33
N ALA A 427 13.22 16.18 20.15
CA ALA A 427 13.68 17.52 19.73
C ALA A 427 14.67 17.44 18.56
N GLN A 428 15.63 16.51 18.62
CA GLN A 428 16.58 16.28 17.54
C GLN A 428 15.86 15.85 16.25
N PHE A 429 14.94 14.88 16.35
CA PHE A 429 14.17 14.43 15.20
C PHE A 429 13.29 15.54 14.61
N LYS A 430 12.63 16.34 15.46
CA LYS A 430 11.84 17.50 15.03
C LYS A 430 12.69 18.50 14.25
N SER A 431 13.92 18.78 14.72
CA SER A 431 14.85 19.68 14.00
C SER A 431 15.22 19.13 12.62
N MET A 432 15.50 17.84 12.50
CA MET A 432 15.77 17.20 11.21
C MET A 432 14.53 17.23 10.30
N TYR A 433 13.35 16.91 10.84
CA TYR A 433 12.09 16.90 10.11
C TYR A 433 11.73 18.28 9.54
N GLN A 434 11.88 19.35 10.33
CA GLN A 434 11.60 20.72 9.90
C GLN A 434 12.54 21.22 8.79
N GLY A 435 13.72 20.64 8.67
CA GLY A 435 14.66 20.90 7.57
C GLY A 435 14.32 20.20 6.27
N TYR A 436 13.35 19.27 6.28
CA TYR A 436 12.95 18.47 5.14
C TYR A 436 11.51 18.80 4.73
N GLN A 437 11.29 19.11 3.46
CA GLN A 437 10.00 19.66 3.00
C GLN A 437 9.14 18.69 2.18
N THR A 438 9.62 17.46 1.89
CA THR A 438 8.92 16.60 0.93
C THR A 438 8.63 15.21 1.53
N PHE A 439 7.64 15.13 2.42
CA PHE A 439 7.23 13.85 3.02
C PHE A 439 6.17 13.09 2.22
N ASN A 440 5.88 13.51 0.99
CA ASN A 440 4.89 12.89 0.15
C ASN A 440 5.50 12.43 -1.18
N GLU A 441 5.11 11.24 -1.60
CA GLU A 441 5.51 10.63 -2.87
C GLU A 441 4.25 10.36 -3.72
N VAL A 442 4.43 10.26 -5.04
CA VAL A 442 3.37 9.85 -5.96
C VAL A 442 3.54 8.38 -6.29
N ILE A 443 2.50 7.59 -6.05
CA ILE A 443 2.47 6.17 -6.45
C ILE A 443 2.14 6.07 -7.94
N ASP A 444 1.02 6.69 -8.34
CA ASP A 444 0.56 6.70 -9.73
C ASP A 444 -0.26 7.96 -10.01
N THR A 445 -0.38 8.33 -11.27
CA THR A 445 -1.18 9.48 -11.71
C THR A 445 -1.85 9.19 -13.04
N THR A 446 -3.06 9.69 -13.20
CA THR A 446 -3.79 9.65 -14.47
C THR A 446 -4.35 11.01 -14.80
N MET A 447 -4.49 11.31 -16.09
CA MET A 447 -5.02 12.58 -16.57
C MET A 447 -5.97 12.36 -17.75
N ILE A 448 -7.10 13.06 -17.70
CA ILE A 448 -8.07 13.11 -18.78
C ILE A 448 -8.17 14.57 -19.21
N SER A 449 -7.81 14.86 -20.44
CA SER A 449 -7.80 16.22 -20.96
C SER A 449 -8.99 16.49 -21.88
N GLY A 450 -9.49 17.73 -21.83
CA GLY A 450 -10.52 18.20 -22.74
C GLY A 450 -11.90 17.63 -22.48
N ILE A 451 -12.28 17.38 -21.24
CA ILE A 451 -13.64 16.99 -20.85
C ILE A 451 -14.57 18.16 -21.19
N ASP A 452 -15.56 17.92 -22.03
CA ASP A 452 -16.60 18.91 -22.34
C ASP A 452 -17.65 18.93 -21.23
N LEU A 453 -17.60 19.96 -20.40
CA LEU A 453 -18.52 20.13 -19.26
C LEU A 453 -19.93 20.55 -19.70
N ASN A 454 -20.14 20.91 -20.97
CA ASN A 454 -21.43 21.34 -21.50
C ASN A 454 -22.29 20.17 -22.03
N THR A 455 -21.75 18.97 -22.10
CA THR A 455 -22.46 17.83 -22.70
C THR A 455 -22.87 16.82 -21.64
N SER A 456 -24.15 16.43 -21.67
CA SER A 456 -24.66 15.25 -20.95
C SER A 456 -24.27 13.94 -21.69
N ALA A 457 -23.09 13.90 -22.31
CA ALA A 457 -22.61 12.75 -23.04
C ALA A 457 -21.83 11.81 -22.11
N ILE A 458 -22.14 10.52 -22.14
CA ILE A 458 -21.43 9.50 -21.39
C ILE A 458 -20.17 9.12 -22.14
N SER A 459 -19.00 9.36 -21.54
CA SER A 459 -17.70 8.93 -22.08
C SER A 459 -17.16 7.74 -21.28
N VAL A 460 -17.05 6.58 -21.93
CA VAL A 460 -16.42 5.38 -21.35
C VAL A 460 -15.02 5.26 -21.92
N ILE A 461 -14.00 5.30 -21.04
CA ILE A 461 -12.59 5.31 -21.46
C ILE A 461 -12.04 3.91 -21.71
N GLU A 462 -12.53 2.90 -20.98
CA GLU A 462 -12.20 1.50 -21.23
C GLU A 462 -13.44 0.61 -21.15
N SER A 463 -13.82 -0.02 -22.26
CA SER A 463 -14.72 -1.16 -22.22
C SER A 463 -13.89 -2.41 -21.87
N ILE A 464 -13.78 -2.76 -20.60
CA ILE A 464 -13.69 -4.20 -20.27
C ILE A 464 -14.92 -4.80 -20.96
N SER A 465 -14.78 -5.93 -21.66
CA SER A 465 -15.89 -6.54 -22.42
C SER A 465 -16.98 -7.01 -21.46
N ALA A 466 -17.73 -6.06 -20.89
CA ALA A 466 -18.83 -6.33 -19.98
C ALA A 466 -19.93 -7.14 -20.67
N PHE A 467 -20.09 -6.97 -21.97
CA PHE A 467 -21.05 -7.71 -22.78
C PHE A 467 -20.65 -7.74 -24.27
N ASN A 468 -21.23 -8.66 -25.01
CA ASN A 468 -21.19 -8.68 -26.47
C ASN A 468 -22.58 -8.39 -27.06
N LEU A 469 -22.60 -7.72 -28.22
CA LEU A 469 -23.82 -7.44 -28.98
C LEU A 469 -23.80 -8.19 -30.30
N TYR A 470 -24.89 -8.92 -30.61
CA TYR A 470 -25.05 -9.56 -31.91
C TYR A 470 -26.53 -9.72 -32.25
N PRO A 471 -26.92 -9.77 -33.55
CA PRO A 471 -26.07 -9.45 -34.67
C PRO A 471 -25.70 -7.95 -34.68
N ASN A 472 -24.54 -7.63 -35.19
CA ASN A 472 -24.14 -6.25 -35.47
C ASN A 472 -23.43 -6.21 -36.83
N PRO A 473 -24.04 -5.66 -37.86
CA PRO A 473 -25.31 -4.87 -37.91
C PRO A 473 -26.59 -5.66 -37.58
N THR A 474 -27.61 -4.92 -37.17
CA THR A 474 -28.93 -5.45 -36.82
C THR A 474 -30.07 -4.70 -37.53
N GLN A 475 -31.27 -5.28 -37.57
CA GLN A 475 -32.47 -4.62 -38.12
C GLN A 475 -33.58 -4.49 -37.07
N THR A 476 -33.76 -5.46 -36.20
CA THR A 476 -34.92 -5.53 -35.30
C THR A 476 -34.62 -5.83 -33.86
N HIS A 477 -33.55 -6.54 -33.56
CA HIS A 477 -33.21 -6.94 -32.22
C HIS A 477 -31.71 -7.18 -32.04
N LEU A 478 -31.23 -7.02 -30.78
CA LEU A 478 -29.90 -7.32 -30.35
C LEU A 478 -29.93 -8.39 -29.27
N HIS A 479 -29.03 -9.36 -29.36
CA HIS A 479 -28.70 -10.24 -28.25
C HIS A 479 -27.53 -9.61 -27.45
N ILE A 480 -27.65 -9.64 -26.13
CA ILE A 480 -26.69 -9.10 -25.19
C ILE A 480 -26.13 -10.24 -24.37
N ASP A 481 -24.89 -10.64 -24.64
CA ASP A 481 -24.18 -11.67 -23.88
C ASP A 481 -23.31 -11.02 -22.82
N LEU A 482 -23.77 -11.02 -21.56
CA LEU A 482 -23.05 -10.44 -20.43
C LEU A 482 -21.84 -11.27 -20.02
N ALA A 483 -20.77 -10.61 -19.64
CA ALA A 483 -19.68 -11.25 -18.90
C ALA A 483 -20.18 -11.84 -17.58
N GLU A 484 -19.51 -12.88 -17.10
CA GLU A 484 -19.97 -13.71 -15.99
C GLU A 484 -20.28 -12.89 -14.72
N HIS A 485 -19.44 -11.92 -14.40
CA HIS A 485 -19.60 -11.07 -13.21
C HIS A 485 -20.83 -10.13 -13.26
N PHE A 486 -21.37 -9.82 -14.46
CA PHE A 486 -22.62 -9.06 -14.59
C PHE A 486 -23.88 -9.94 -14.58
N ARG A 487 -23.78 -11.23 -14.89
CA ARG A 487 -24.93 -12.15 -14.91
C ARG A 487 -25.59 -12.35 -13.56
N ALA A 488 -24.82 -12.19 -12.48
CA ALA A 488 -25.31 -12.35 -11.10
C ALA A 488 -25.94 -11.07 -10.54
N LYS A 489 -25.82 -9.91 -11.21
CA LYS A 489 -26.30 -8.62 -10.72
C LYS A 489 -27.77 -8.42 -10.99
N SER A 490 -28.49 -7.84 -10.03
CA SER A 490 -29.93 -7.49 -10.16
C SER A 490 -30.09 -6.00 -10.37
N GLY A 491 -31.14 -5.60 -11.12
CA GLY A 491 -31.47 -4.20 -11.32
C GLY A 491 -30.68 -3.50 -12.41
N LEU A 492 -30.07 -4.26 -13.32
CA LEU A 492 -29.44 -3.70 -14.50
C LEU A 492 -30.48 -3.07 -15.42
N ILE A 493 -30.15 -1.89 -15.95
CA ILE A 493 -30.94 -1.13 -16.92
C ILE A 493 -30.08 -0.95 -18.18
N TYR A 494 -30.71 -0.82 -19.34
CA TYR A 494 -29.99 -0.41 -20.54
C TYR A 494 -30.57 0.87 -21.14
N LEU A 495 -29.71 1.60 -21.84
CA LEU A 495 -30.07 2.72 -22.69
C LEU A 495 -29.66 2.45 -24.14
N ILE A 496 -30.49 2.88 -25.10
CA ILE A 496 -30.09 3.03 -26.49
C ILE A 496 -30.01 4.53 -26.74
N THR A 497 -28.86 5.00 -27.23
CA THR A 497 -28.61 6.41 -27.51
C THR A 497 -28.12 6.59 -28.95
N ASP A 498 -28.29 7.80 -29.47
CA ASP A 498 -27.56 8.22 -30.66
C ASP A 498 -26.08 8.53 -30.33
N LEU A 499 -25.29 8.90 -31.34
CA LEU A 499 -23.87 9.24 -31.13
C LEU A 499 -23.65 10.55 -30.36
N GLN A 500 -24.68 11.37 -30.22
CA GLN A 500 -24.71 12.60 -29.44
C GLN A 500 -25.07 12.34 -27.96
N GLY A 501 -25.41 11.08 -27.61
CA GLY A 501 -25.80 10.71 -26.25
C GLY A 501 -27.28 10.94 -25.93
N ASN A 502 -28.12 11.36 -26.88
CA ASN A 502 -29.56 11.49 -26.63
C ASN A 502 -30.17 10.10 -26.43
N VAL A 503 -30.89 9.92 -25.33
CA VAL A 503 -31.55 8.66 -25.00
C VAL A 503 -32.77 8.45 -25.90
N LEU A 504 -32.75 7.39 -26.69
CA LEU A 504 -33.81 6.98 -27.59
C LEU A 504 -34.71 5.92 -26.99
N HIS A 505 -34.15 5.09 -26.08
CA HIS A 505 -34.88 4.05 -25.37
C HIS A 505 -34.17 3.67 -24.08
N SER A 506 -34.94 3.28 -23.05
CA SER A 506 -34.43 2.76 -21.78
C SER A 506 -35.39 1.71 -21.23
N ASP A 507 -34.85 0.59 -20.77
CA ASP A 507 -35.63 -0.45 -20.06
C ASP A 507 -34.72 -1.29 -19.17
N SER A 508 -35.33 -2.19 -18.37
CA SER A 508 -34.61 -3.20 -17.61
C SER A 508 -33.83 -4.15 -18.52
N TYR A 509 -32.67 -4.57 -18.08
CA TYR A 509 -31.83 -5.49 -18.85
C TYR A 509 -32.61 -6.75 -19.27
N SER A 510 -32.42 -7.14 -20.52
CA SER A 510 -32.86 -8.39 -21.11
C SER A 510 -31.78 -8.93 -22.06
N GLU A 511 -31.63 -10.26 -22.11
CA GLU A 511 -30.70 -10.93 -23.05
C GLU A 511 -31.03 -10.67 -24.50
N ILE A 512 -32.29 -10.32 -24.80
CA ILE A 512 -32.76 -9.93 -26.15
C ILE A 512 -33.49 -8.59 -26.03
N VAL A 513 -32.99 -7.61 -26.73
CA VAL A 513 -33.57 -6.27 -26.82
C VAL A 513 -34.17 -6.06 -28.19
N THR A 514 -35.47 -5.79 -28.25
CA THR A 514 -36.14 -5.35 -29.48
C THR A 514 -35.86 -3.86 -29.70
N LEU A 515 -35.37 -3.50 -30.87
CA LEU A 515 -35.05 -2.09 -31.16
C LEU A 515 -36.32 -1.24 -31.21
N PRO A 516 -36.29 0.01 -30.75
CA PRO A 516 -37.40 0.95 -30.84
C PRO A 516 -37.85 1.14 -32.29
N THR A 517 -39.15 1.23 -32.48
CA THR A 517 -39.71 1.54 -33.83
C THR A 517 -39.36 2.97 -34.20
N GLY A 518 -38.83 3.16 -35.41
CA GLY A 518 -38.47 4.49 -35.92
C GLY A 518 -37.00 4.83 -35.91
N LEU A 519 -36.12 3.91 -35.47
CA LEU A 519 -34.68 4.08 -35.68
C LEU A 519 -34.38 4.07 -37.19
N THR A 520 -33.65 5.08 -37.65
CA THR A 520 -33.16 5.14 -39.04
C THR A 520 -31.87 4.35 -39.17
N PRO A 521 -31.51 3.85 -40.37
CA PRO A 521 -30.19 3.26 -40.57
C PRO A 521 -29.07 4.18 -40.08
N GLY A 522 -28.20 3.65 -39.23
CA GLY A 522 -27.15 4.45 -38.60
C GLY A 522 -26.42 3.73 -37.48
N ILE A 523 -25.50 4.45 -36.83
CA ILE A 523 -24.73 3.96 -35.69
C ILE A 523 -25.37 4.48 -34.41
N TYR A 524 -25.55 3.56 -33.45
CA TYR A 524 -26.15 3.81 -32.14
C TYR A 524 -25.27 3.25 -31.05
N GLN A 525 -25.54 3.63 -29.80
CA GLN A 525 -24.86 3.10 -28.62
C GLN A 525 -25.84 2.33 -27.74
N TYR A 526 -25.40 1.19 -27.23
CA TYR A 526 -26.05 0.43 -26.17
C TYR A 526 -25.23 0.62 -24.90
N ALA A 527 -25.80 1.25 -23.90
CA ALA A 527 -25.19 1.47 -22.58
C ALA A 527 -25.86 0.56 -21.55
N LEU A 528 -25.09 -0.19 -20.78
CA LEU A 528 -25.55 -0.96 -19.64
C LEU A 528 -25.34 -0.15 -18.36
N LEU A 529 -26.37 -0.09 -17.50
CA LEU A 529 -26.33 0.65 -16.24
C LEU A 529 -26.62 -0.30 -15.07
N GLU A 530 -25.89 -0.09 -13.99
CA GLU A 530 -26.14 -0.68 -12.68
C GLU A 530 -26.46 0.43 -11.70
N LYS A 531 -27.58 0.36 -10.96
CA LYS A 531 -28.02 1.38 -10.01
C LYS A 531 -28.02 2.82 -10.59
N GLY A 532 -28.24 2.96 -11.90
CA GLY A 532 -28.23 4.24 -12.61
C GLY A 532 -26.86 4.69 -13.12
N ILE A 533 -25.80 3.94 -12.86
CA ILE A 533 -24.44 4.20 -13.33
C ILE A 533 -24.17 3.41 -14.61
N VAL A 534 -23.57 4.04 -15.63
CA VAL A 534 -23.17 3.34 -16.85
C VAL A 534 -21.94 2.50 -16.59
N VAL A 535 -22.09 1.19 -16.66
CA VAL A 535 -21.01 0.22 -16.44
C VAL A 535 -20.33 -0.23 -17.73
N ALA A 536 -20.98 -0.08 -18.88
CA ALA A 536 -20.37 -0.36 -20.17
C ALA A 536 -21.18 0.21 -21.34
N VAL A 537 -20.50 0.55 -22.44
CA VAL A 537 -21.13 1.01 -23.69
C VAL A 537 -20.53 0.27 -24.87
N LYS A 538 -21.39 -0.16 -25.81
CA LYS A 538 -20.95 -0.67 -27.11
C LYS A 538 -21.76 -0.07 -28.25
N ARG A 539 -21.09 0.17 -29.38
CA ARG A 539 -21.74 0.64 -30.61
C ARG A 539 -22.32 -0.51 -31.41
N PHE A 540 -23.46 -0.25 -32.03
CA PHE A 540 -24.08 -1.16 -32.99
C PHE A 540 -24.63 -0.40 -34.18
N VAL A 541 -24.81 -1.10 -35.28
CA VAL A 541 -25.29 -0.54 -36.55
C VAL A 541 -26.70 -1.04 -36.80
N VAL A 542 -27.63 -0.13 -37.11
CA VAL A 542 -28.98 -0.43 -37.61
C VAL A 542 -28.96 -0.30 -39.11
N LEU A 543 -29.52 -1.31 -39.82
CA LEU A 543 -29.62 -1.37 -41.30
C LEU A 543 -30.94 -0.81 -41.82
#